data_7f44f4cdc5338ec3665bc94563df5ca6
#
_entry.id   7f44f4cdc5338ec3665bc94563df5ca6
#
_cell.length_a   1.000
_cell.length_b   1.000
_cell.length_c   1.000
_cell.angle_alpha   90.00
_cell.angle_beta   90.00
_cell.angle_gamma   90.00
#
_symmetry.space_group_name_H-M   'P 1'
#
loop_
_entity.id
_entity.type
_entity.pdbx_description
1 polymer ?
#
loop_
_entity_poly.entity_id
_entity_poly.type
_entity_poly.pdbx_seq_one_letter_code
_entity_poly.pdbx_strand_id
1 'polypeptide(L)'
;MVKFYFKPHFKRPPPVKARRFFYKKGKQTLLFRVVCVLLVWAIVTALMDIKMRPIIETVGGTALKNSLSNVLDGTVNSMVDELGVRYEDMVDIVKNKDGTIAAITLNSTYINAYKTEISDGCSDRLGNFTETTVPIPLGSLIGGSFFNGKGFCINVDATIYGFAVTDVVSEFESAGINQTRHIIYLNVQASAHAYMGLCQLNETVDETIILVETIIVGQVPQSYYIRDK
;
A
#
# COMPACT_ATOMS: atom_id res chain seq x y z
N MET A 1 -77.58 -44.34 85.89
CA MET A 1 -76.64 -44.71 84.81
C MET A 1 -76.30 -43.42 84.00
N VAL A 2 -75.19 -42.76 84.42
CA VAL A 2 -74.78 -41.42 83.87
C VAL A 2 -73.61 -41.63 82.90
N LYS A 3 -73.81 -41.31 81.59
CA LYS A 3 -72.74 -41.38 80.57
C LYS A 3 -72.02 -40.06 80.48
N PHE A 4 -70.76 -40.01 80.89
CA PHE A 4 -69.88 -38.89 80.67
C PHE A 4 -69.29 -38.90 79.24
N TYR A 5 -69.59 -37.88 78.45
CA TYR A 5 -68.99 -37.68 77.14
C TYR A 5 -67.74 -36.75 77.28
N PHE A 6 -66.59 -37.35 77.13
CA PHE A 6 -65.36 -36.56 77.07
C PHE A 6 -65.12 -36.08 75.61
N LYS A 7 -65.14 -34.75 75.41
CA LYS A 7 -64.79 -34.16 74.11
C LYS A 7 -63.27 -33.79 74.11
N PRO A 8 -62.49 -34.41 73.24
CA PRO A 8 -61.05 -34.00 73.15
C PRO A 8 -60.94 -32.63 72.45
N HIS A 9 -60.34 -31.66 73.15
CA HIS A 9 -59.97 -30.38 72.56
C HIS A 9 -58.69 -30.55 71.77
N PHE A 10 -58.79 -30.71 70.44
CA PHE A 10 -57.64 -30.61 69.51
C PHE A 10 -57.30 -29.14 69.31
N LYS A 11 -56.20 -28.69 69.94
CA LYS A 11 -55.60 -27.38 69.66
C LYS A 11 -54.92 -27.50 68.28
N ARG A 12 -55.45 -26.78 67.30
CA ARG A 12 -54.77 -26.66 65.98
C ARG A 12 -53.43 -25.94 66.18
N PRO A 13 -52.29 -26.47 65.61
CA PRO A 13 -51.04 -25.78 65.67
C PRO A 13 -51.12 -24.45 64.86
N PRO A 14 -50.37 -23.42 65.28
CA PRO A 14 -50.38 -22.12 64.58
C PRO A 14 -49.89 -22.26 63.16
N PRO A 15 -50.42 -21.50 62.21
CA PRO A 15 -49.99 -21.58 60.81
C PRO A 15 -48.49 -21.16 60.74
N VAL A 16 -47.66 -22.05 60.25
CA VAL A 16 -46.26 -21.81 59.98
C VAL A 16 -46.23 -20.78 58.81
N LYS A 17 -45.89 -19.55 59.15
CA LYS A 17 -45.64 -18.50 58.11
C LYS A 17 -44.46 -18.97 57.29
N ALA A 18 -44.74 -19.57 56.12
CA ALA A 18 -43.71 -19.81 55.09
C ALA A 18 -43.10 -18.45 54.71
N ARG A 19 -41.91 -18.21 55.22
CA ARG A 19 -41.12 -17.07 54.70
C ARG A 19 -40.86 -17.33 53.24
N ARG A 20 -41.68 -16.68 52.33
CA ARG A 20 -41.40 -16.62 50.93
C ARG A 20 -40.08 -15.88 50.77
N PHE A 21 -38.98 -16.65 50.54
CA PHE A 21 -37.75 -16.17 50.06
C PHE A 21 -38.02 -15.61 48.66
N PHE A 22 -38.35 -14.29 48.60
CA PHE A 22 -38.33 -13.58 47.34
C PHE A 22 -36.85 -13.47 46.88
N TYR A 23 -36.40 -14.49 46.21
CA TYR A 23 -35.12 -14.49 45.54
C TYR A 23 -35.18 -13.39 44.50
N LYS A 24 -34.32 -12.34 44.66
CA LYS A 24 -34.19 -11.21 43.71
C LYS A 24 -33.64 -11.68 42.37
N LYS A 25 -34.37 -12.53 41.64
CA LYS A 25 -34.01 -13.06 40.32
C LYS A 25 -33.95 -11.99 39.24
N GLY A 26 -34.58 -10.82 39.41
CA GLY A 26 -34.69 -9.80 38.37
C GLY A 26 -33.40 -9.06 38.04
N LYS A 27 -32.56 -8.79 39.04
CA LYS A 27 -31.30 -8.05 38.81
C LYS A 27 -30.20 -8.93 38.21
N GLN A 28 -30.08 -10.18 38.61
CA GLN A 28 -29.09 -11.12 38.05
C GLN A 28 -29.40 -11.52 36.61
N THR A 29 -30.69 -11.71 36.27
CA THR A 29 -31.09 -12.00 34.87
C THR A 29 -30.88 -10.81 33.96
N LEU A 30 -31.08 -9.58 34.45
CA LEU A 30 -30.82 -8.37 33.66
C LEU A 30 -29.32 -8.21 33.41
N LEU A 31 -28.49 -8.37 34.44
CA LEU A 31 -27.04 -8.28 34.34
C LEU A 31 -26.49 -9.37 33.40
N PHE A 32 -26.99 -10.60 33.48
CA PHE A 32 -26.62 -11.66 32.57
C PHE A 32 -27.00 -11.34 31.11
N ARG A 33 -28.19 -10.78 30.87
CA ARG A 33 -28.60 -10.34 29.50
C ARG A 33 -27.69 -9.24 28.95
N VAL A 34 -27.34 -8.25 29.78
CA VAL A 34 -26.42 -7.18 29.38
C VAL A 34 -25.05 -7.75 29.03
N VAL A 35 -24.51 -8.66 29.85
CA VAL A 35 -23.22 -9.33 29.56
C VAL A 35 -23.29 -10.15 28.27
N CYS A 36 -24.39 -10.89 28.03
CA CYS A 36 -24.55 -11.63 26.79
C CYS A 36 -24.63 -10.70 25.57
N VAL A 37 -25.32 -9.57 25.65
CA VAL A 37 -25.39 -8.58 24.56
C VAL A 37 -24.01 -7.99 24.28
N LEU A 38 -23.26 -7.63 25.33
CA LEU A 38 -21.87 -7.11 25.19
C LEU A 38 -20.93 -8.17 24.59
N LEU A 39 -21.06 -9.44 24.99
CA LEU A 39 -20.29 -10.52 24.39
C LEU A 39 -20.60 -10.73 22.91
N VAL A 40 -21.89 -10.76 22.55
CA VAL A 40 -22.32 -10.87 21.14
C VAL A 40 -21.80 -9.67 20.35
N TRP A 41 -21.92 -8.46 20.90
CA TRP A 41 -21.41 -7.26 20.24
C TRP A 41 -19.88 -7.32 20.05
N ALA A 42 -19.11 -7.74 21.07
CA ALA A 42 -17.67 -7.92 20.98
C ALA A 42 -17.27 -9.00 19.96
N ILE A 43 -18.03 -10.10 19.88
CA ILE A 43 -17.80 -11.16 18.87
C ILE A 43 -18.09 -10.63 17.47
N VAL A 44 -19.18 -9.89 17.28
CA VAL A 44 -19.54 -9.31 15.97
C VAL A 44 -18.50 -8.32 15.52
N THR A 45 -18.03 -7.42 16.41
CA THR A 45 -16.97 -6.45 16.07
C THR A 45 -15.65 -7.15 15.75
N ALA A 46 -15.26 -8.17 16.51
CA ALA A 46 -14.05 -8.93 16.23
C ALA A 46 -14.13 -9.70 14.90
N LEU A 47 -15.29 -10.29 14.58
CA LEU A 47 -15.51 -10.98 13.29
C LEU A 47 -15.51 -10.00 12.11
N MET A 48 -16.06 -8.80 12.30
CA MET A 48 -15.99 -7.74 11.29
C MET A 48 -14.54 -7.32 11.06
N ASP A 49 -13.79 -7.10 12.11
CA ASP A 49 -12.38 -6.67 12.02
C ASP A 49 -11.53 -7.70 11.27
N ILE A 50 -11.65 -9.00 11.63
CA ILE A 50 -10.95 -10.10 10.97
C ILE A 50 -11.30 -10.20 9.47
N LYS A 51 -12.56 -9.94 9.09
CA LYS A 51 -12.99 -10.02 7.69
C LYS A 51 -12.70 -8.76 6.89
N MET A 52 -12.77 -7.59 7.53
CA MET A 52 -12.53 -6.30 6.88
C MET A 52 -11.05 -6.06 6.61
N ARG A 53 -10.18 -6.47 7.53
CA ARG A 53 -8.74 -6.24 7.42
C ARG A 53 -8.15 -6.70 6.07
N PRO A 54 -8.29 -7.96 5.60
CA PRO A 54 -7.70 -8.42 4.35
C PRO A 54 -8.28 -7.70 3.11
N ILE A 55 -9.53 -7.24 3.20
CA ILE A 55 -10.17 -6.49 2.10
C ILE A 55 -9.61 -5.08 2.03
N ILE A 56 -9.48 -4.41 3.18
CA ILE A 56 -8.85 -3.08 3.27
C ILE A 56 -7.39 -3.17 2.80
N GLU A 57 -6.65 -4.18 3.21
CA GLU A 57 -5.27 -4.40 2.78
C GLU A 57 -5.18 -4.58 1.26
N THR A 58 -6.06 -5.39 0.65
CA THR A 58 -6.02 -5.65 -0.79
C THR A 58 -6.51 -4.45 -1.61
N VAL A 59 -7.69 -3.92 -1.28
CA VAL A 59 -8.29 -2.81 -2.06
C VAL A 59 -7.56 -1.50 -1.78
N GLY A 60 -7.24 -1.24 -0.52
CA GLY A 60 -6.47 -0.07 -0.10
C GLY A 60 -5.06 -0.09 -0.64
N GLY A 61 -4.36 -1.23 -0.57
CA GLY A 61 -3.02 -1.39 -1.15
C GLY A 61 -3.01 -1.14 -2.65
N THR A 62 -3.97 -1.72 -3.39
CA THR A 62 -4.09 -1.46 -4.84
C THR A 62 -4.38 0.02 -5.14
N ALA A 63 -5.25 0.66 -4.38
CA ALA A 63 -5.56 2.07 -4.54
C ALA A 63 -4.34 2.95 -4.22
N LEU A 64 -3.63 2.65 -3.14
CA LEU A 64 -2.39 3.33 -2.75
C LEU A 64 -1.33 3.19 -3.84
N LYS A 65 -1.11 1.98 -4.33
CA LYS A 65 -0.14 1.70 -5.39
C LYS A 65 -0.46 2.49 -6.66
N ASN A 66 -1.71 2.48 -7.11
CA ASN A 66 -2.14 3.24 -8.30
C ASN A 66 -1.97 4.76 -8.09
N SER A 67 -2.32 5.27 -6.91
CA SER A 67 -2.14 6.69 -6.59
C SER A 67 -0.67 7.07 -6.55
N LEU A 68 0.17 6.23 -5.95
CA LEU A 68 1.62 6.41 -5.88
C LEU A 68 2.24 6.42 -7.28
N SER A 69 1.88 5.47 -8.14
CA SER A 69 2.32 5.41 -9.54
C SER A 69 1.93 6.69 -10.30
N ASN A 70 0.66 7.11 -10.24
CA ASN A 70 0.21 8.31 -10.94
C ASN A 70 0.93 9.59 -10.49
N VAL A 71 1.18 9.74 -9.17
CA VAL A 71 1.93 10.88 -8.65
C VAL A 71 3.38 10.83 -9.09
N LEU A 72 3.98 9.63 -9.05
CA LEU A 72 5.36 9.42 -9.48
C LEU A 72 5.54 9.74 -10.97
N ASP A 73 4.74 9.11 -11.83
CA ASP A 73 4.76 9.30 -13.29
C ASP A 73 4.62 10.80 -13.65
N GLY A 74 3.61 11.46 -13.08
CA GLY A 74 3.37 12.88 -13.35
C GLY A 74 4.49 13.79 -12.85
N THR A 75 5.11 13.45 -11.72
CA THR A 75 6.19 14.25 -11.15
C THR A 75 7.49 14.05 -11.93
N VAL A 76 7.89 12.80 -12.16
CA VAL A 76 9.15 12.50 -12.86
C VAL A 76 9.12 13.04 -14.28
N ASN A 77 8.03 12.80 -15.03
CA ASN A 77 7.91 13.34 -16.38
C ASN A 77 7.98 14.87 -16.40
N SER A 78 7.30 15.56 -15.48
CA SER A 78 7.35 17.01 -15.42
C SER A 78 8.76 17.53 -15.07
N MET A 79 9.49 16.86 -14.20
CA MET A 79 10.85 17.24 -13.82
C MET A 79 11.88 16.95 -14.92
N VAL A 80 11.76 15.80 -15.57
CA VAL A 80 12.62 15.44 -16.72
C VAL A 80 12.45 16.45 -17.84
N ASP A 81 11.21 16.87 -18.12
CA ASP A 81 10.93 17.92 -19.13
C ASP A 81 11.47 19.29 -18.71
N GLU A 82 11.32 19.67 -17.44
CA GLU A 82 11.77 20.98 -16.91
C GLU A 82 13.30 21.09 -16.87
N LEU A 83 13.96 20.02 -16.42
CA LEU A 83 15.43 20.00 -16.32
C LEU A 83 16.11 19.83 -17.69
N GLY A 84 15.43 19.27 -18.66
CA GLY A 84 15.88 19.21 -20.06
C GLY A 84 17.22 18.52 -20.24
N VAL A 85 17.25 17.20 -20.05
CA VAL A 85 18.49 16.41 -20.11
C VAL A 85 18.97 16.19 -21.54
N ARG A 86 20.25 16.42 -21.77
CA ARG A 86 20.94 16.08 -23.00
C ARG A 86 22.03 15.06 -22.75
N TYR A 87 22.36 14.29 -23.79
CA TYR A 87 23.40 13.25 -23.70
C TYR A 87 24.76 13.86 -23.33
N GLU A 88 25.10 15.05 -23.91
CA GLU A 88 26.37 15.74 -23.69
C GLU A 88 26.54 16.27 -22.26
N ASP A 89 25.45 16.46 -21.53
CA ASP A 89 25.48 16.88 -20.12
C ASP A 89 25.82 15.71 -19.19
N MET A 90 25.43 14.51 -19.61
CA MET A 90 25.62 13.28 -18.81
C MET A 90 26.94 12.55 -19.10
N VAL A 91 27.55 12.79 -20.28
CA VAL A 91 28.75 12.04 -20.70
C VAL A 91 29.81 12.97 -21.29
N ASP A 92 31.06 12.68 -20.95
CA ASP A 92 32.24 13.26 -21.58
C ASP A 92 32.77 12.30 -22.64
N ILE A 93 32.84 12.74 -23.88
CA ILE A 93 33.35 11.95 -25.00
C ILE A 93 34.78 12.35 -25.30
N VAL A 94 35.71 11.45 -25.05
CA VAL A 94 37.12 11.63 -25.42
C VAL A 94 37.31 11.08 -26.81
N LYS A 95 37.86 11.94 -27.74
CA LYS A 95 38.15 11.58 -29.13
C LYS A 95 39.66 11.46 -29.36
N ASN A 96 40.03 10.51 -30.20
CA ASN A 96 41.36 10.38 -30.72
C ASN A 96 41.71 11.50 -31.72
N LYS A 97 42.98 11.59 -32.14
CA LYS A 97 43.44 12.57 -33.13
C LYS A 97 42.80 12.40 -34.50
N ASP A 98 42.34 11.19 -34.80
CA ASP A 98 41.65 10.81 -36.06
C ASP A 98 40.11 11.04 -35.99
N GLY A 99 39.62 11.58 -34.87
CA GLY A 99 38.17 11.83 -34.65
C GLY A 99 37.38 10.64 -34.15
N THR A 100 38.00 9.47 -33.98
CA THR A 100 37.35 8.29 -33.41
C THR A 100 37.12 8.46 -31.90
N ILE A 101 36.08 7.83 -31.37
CA ILE A 101 35.81 7.83 -29.92
C ILE A 101 36.83 6.94 -29.22
N ALA A 102 37.59 7.51 -28.31
CA ALA A 102 38.58 6.79 -27.49
C ALA A 102 37.97 6.28 -26.18
N ALA A 103 37.13 7.09 -25.54
CA ALA A 103 36.44 6.75 -24.30
C ALA A 103 35.16 7.54 -24.15
N ILE A 104 34.22 6.99 -23.42
CA ILE A 104 33.01 7.65 -22.95
C ILE A 104 33.04 7.54 -21.42
N THR A 105 33.00 8.69 -20.75
CA THR A 105 33.05 8.77 -19.29
C THR A 105 31.77 9.44 -18.79
N LEU A 106 31.15 8.90 -17.77
CA LEU A 106 29.96 9.51 -17.15
C LEU A 106 30.36 10.75 -16.35
N ASN A 107 29.62 11.83 -16.52
CA ASN A 107 29.75 13.03 -15.71
C ASN A 107 29.05 12.80 -14.35
N SER A 108 29.76 12.18 -13.42
CA SER A 108 29.21 11.81 -12.12
C SER A 108 28.71 13.01 -11.32
N THR A 109 29.29 14.19 -11.50
CA THR A 109 28.88 15.41 -10.79
C THR A 109 27.48 15.83 -11.26
N TYR A 110 27.27 15.90 -12.57
CA TYR A 110 25.97 16.23 -13.15
C TYR A 110 24.92 15.18 -12.81
N ILE A 111 25.25 13.89 -12.98
CA ILE A 111 24.35 12.79 -12.69
C ILE A 111 23.90 12.80 -11.23
N ASN A 112 24.81 13.01 -10.28
CA ASN A 112 24.46 13.05 -8.86
C ASN A 112 23.59 14.26 -8.50
N ALA A 113 23.87 15.43 -9.07
CA ALA A 113 23.02 16.60 -8.88
C ALA A 113 21.59 16.35 -9.43
N TYR A 114 21.52 15.81 -10.65
CA TYR A 114 20.26 15.45 -11.29
C TYR A 114 19.44 14.42 -10.49
N LYS A 115 20.09 13.34 -10.00
CA LYS A 115 19.45 12.36 -9.12
C LYS A 115 18.86 13.02 -7.87
N THR A 116 19.63 13.88 -7.22
CA THR A 116 19.19 14.54 -5.99
C THR A 116 17.97 15.42 -6.26
N GLU A 117 18.00 16.21 -7.32
CA GLU A 117 16.90 17.10 -7.66
C GLU A 117 15.60 16.37 -7.97
N ILE A 118 15.67 15.27 -8.73
CA ILE A 118 14.51 14.39 -9.00
C ILE A 118 14.01 13.72 -7.70
N SER A 119 14.94 13.18 -6.88
CA SER A 119 14.60 12.53 -5.62
C SER A 119 13.90 13.48 -4.66
N ASP A 120 14.40 14.69 -4.50
CA ASP A 120 13.83 15.71 -3.64
C ASP A 120 12.47 16.17 -4.15
N GLY A 121 12.33 16.44 -5.45
CA GLY A 121 11.07 16.84 -6.04
C GLY A 121 9.99 15.77 -5.96
N CYS A 122 10.35 14.51 -6.14
CA CYS A 122 9.43 13.39 -5.94
C CYS A 122 9.04 13.24 -4.47
N SER A 123 10.00 13.36 -3.55
CA SER A 123 9.76 13.27 -2.11
C SER A 123 8.87 14.40 -1.60
N ASP A 124 9.09 15.63 -2.08
CA ASP A 124 8.24 16.78 -1.75
C ASP A 124 6.79 16.59 -2.23
N ARG A 125 6.61 16.09 -3.44
CA ARG A 125 5.27 15.79 -3.97
C ARG A 125 4.58 14.66 -3.19
N LEU A 126 5.31 13.61 -2.84
CA LEU A 126 4.82 12.49 -2.05
C LEU A 126 4.56 12.91 -0.59
N GLY A 127 5.38 13.78 -0.01
CA GLY A 127 5.18 14.34 1.33
C GLY A 127 3.95 15.23 1.44
N ASN A 128 3.58 15.93 0.36
CA ASN A 128 2.38 16.76 0.29
C ASN A 128 1.10 15.95 -0.04
N PHE A 129 1.23 14.69 -0.39
CA PHE A 129 0.13 13.77 -0.67
C PHE A 129 -0.43 13.16 0.64
N THR A 130 -0.79 14.06 1.59
CA THR A 130 -0.98 13.69 3.00
C THR A 130 -2.33 13.07 3.30
N GLU A 131 -3.38 13.38 2.53
CA GLU A 131 -4.73 12.87 2.77
C GLU A 131 -5.39 12.44 1.47
N THR A 132 -5.75 11.18 1.39
CA THR A 132 -6.58 10.66 0.30
C THR A 132 -7.73 9.86 0.88
N THR A 133 -8.87 9.95 0.24
CA THR A 133 -10.04 9.19 0.62
C THR A 133 -10.21 8.02 -0.36
N VAL A 134 -10.14 6.80 0.16
CA VAL A 134 -10.34 5.60 -0.64
C VAL A 134 -11.77 5.10 -0.50
N PRO A 135 -12.57 5.08 -1.57
CA PRO A 135 -13.91 4.55 -1.54
C PRO A 135 -13.89 3.02 -1.56
N ILE A 136 -14.35 2.38 -0.49
CA ILE A 136 -14.45 0.92 -0.37
C ILE A 136 -15.91 0.50 -0.51
N PRO A 137 -16.28 -0.28 -1.56
CA PRO A 137 -17.66 -0.75 -1.73
C PRO A 137 -18.06 -1.74 -0.63
N LEU A 138 -19.21 -1.52 0.01
CA LEU A 138 -19.73 -2.39 1.06
C LEU A 138 -19.91 -3.85 0.62
N GLY A 139 -20.25 -4.09 -0.64
CA GLY A 139 -20.39 -5.42 -1.17
C GLY A 139 -19.10 -6.24 -1.13
N SER A 140 -17.95 -5.60 -1.22
CA SER A 140 -16.64 -6.25 -1.05
C SER A 140 -16.39 -6.68 0.40
N LEU A 141 -17.00 -6.01 1.38
CA LEU A 141 -16.88 -6.32 2.81
C LEU A 141 -17.75 -7.52 3.23
N ILE A 142 -18.89 -7.74 2.54
CA ILE A 142 -19.82 -8.82 2.86
C ILE A 142 -19.25 -10.17 2.39
N GLY A 143 -18.38 -10.15 1.40
CA GLY A 143 -17.77 -11.34 0.80
C GLY A 143 -18.72 -12.07 -0.17
N GLY A 144 -18.15 -12.79 -1.11
CA GLY A 144 -18.86 -13.51 -2.16
C GLY A 144 -18.78 -12.78 -3.50
N SER A 145 -18.48 -13.55 -4.55
CA SER A 145 -18.26 -13.04 -5.92
C SER A 145 -19.42 -12.22 -6.48
N PHE A 146 -20.63 -12.43 -5.95
CA PHE A 146 -21.83 -11.75 -6.44
C PHE A 146 -21.99 -10.31 -5.96
N PHE A 147 -21.48 -9.98 -4.77
CA PHE A 147 -21.60 -8.66 -4.15
C PHE A 147 -20.32 -7.83 -4.30
N ASN A 148 -19.23 -8.44 -4.75
CA ASN A 148 -17.94 -7.76 -4.89
C ASN A 148 -18.06 -6.54 -5.82
N GLY A 149 -17.58 -5.40 -5.35
CA GLY A 149 -17.62 -4.13 -6.07
C GLY A 149 -18.99 -3.46 -6.14
N LYS A 150 -20.03 -4.00 -5.47
CA LYS A 150 -21.41 -3.45 -5.48
C LYS A 150 -21.77 -2.85 -4.13
N GLY A 151 -22.74 -1.93 -4.14
CA GLY A 151 -23.24 -1.24 -2.96
C GLY A 151 -22.68 0.17 -2.79
N PHE A 152 -23.06 0.84 -1.69
CA PHE A 152 -22.50 2.17 -1.40
C PHE A 152 -21.04 2.03 -0.95
N CYS A 153 -20.23 3.01 -1.31
CA CYS A 153 -18.85 3.09 -0.88
C CYS A 153 -18.78 3.71 0.53
N ILE A 154 -17.98 3.10 1.39
CA ILE A 154 -17.51 3.75 2.60
C ILE A 154 -16.22 4.46 2.25
N ASN A 155 -16.18 5.76 2.48
CA ASN A 155 -14.97 6.53 2.32
C ASN A 155 -14.07 6.31 3.54
N VAL A 156 -12.89 5.78 3.31
CA VAL A 156 -11.87 5.59 4.35
C VAL A 156 -10.75 6.58 4.10
N ASP A 157 -10.51 7.44 5.07
CA ASP A 157 -9.43 8.41 5.00
C ASP A 157 -8.10 7.71 5.24
N ALA A 158 -7.14 7.95 4.36
CA ALA A 158 -5.79 7.45 4.46
C ALA A 158 -4.83 8.62 4.63
N THR A 159 -3.98 8.54 5.65
CA THR A 159 -2.83 9.44 5.79
C THR A 159 -1.62 8.75 5.20
N ILE A 160 -1.00 9.39 4.20
CA ILE A 160 0.09 8.81 3.41
C ILE A 160 1.36 9.56 3.75
N TYR A 161 2.43 8.80 3.97
CA TYR A 161 3.81 9.29 4.08
C TYR A 161 4.63 8.58 3.02
N GLY A 162 5.15 9.35 2.07
CA GLY A 162 5.93 8.80 0.97
C GLY A 162 7.31 9.45 0.86
N PHE A 163 8.24 8.71 0.30
CA PHE A 163 9.54 9.18 -0.12
C PHE A 163 9.97 8.48 -1.40
N ALA A 164 10.85 9.10 -2.16
CA ALA A 164 11.40 8.52 -3.36
C ALA A 164 12.93 8.47 -3.30
N VAL A 165 13.48 7.45 -3.92
CA VAL A 165 14.93 7.31 -4.13
C VAL A 165 15.16 7.10 -5.61
N THR A 166 16.15 7.80 -6.17
CA THR A 166 16.48 7.71 -7.59
C THR A 166 17.87 7.13 -7.79
N ASP A 167 18.03 6.39 -8.88
CA ASP A 167 19.32 5.93 -9.35
C ASP A 167 19.44 6.07 -10.86
N VAL A 168 20.65 6.35 -11.35
CA VAL A 168 20.93 6.44 -12.80
C VAL A 168 21.83 5.29 -13.19
N VAL A 169 21.37 4.52 -14.17
CA VAL A 169 22.06 3.36 -14.71
C VAL A 169 22.43 3.62 -16.17
N SER A 170 23.67 3.31 -16.51
CA SER A 170 24.20 3.42 -17.87
C SER A 170 24.45 2.04 -18.44
N GLU A 171 23.96 1.77 -19.63
CA GLU A 171 24.06 0.48 -20.29
C GLU A 171 24.50 0.62 -21.76
N PHE A 172 25.36 -0.28 -22.18
CA PHE A 172 25.81 -0.40 -23.55
C PHE A 172 25.33 -1.70 -24.18
N GLU A 173 24.60 -1.59 -25.27
CA GLU A 173 24.08 -2.73 -26.01
C GLU A 173 24.61 -2.75 -27.46
N SER A 174 24.80 -3.94 -28.02
CA SER A 174 25.15 -4.05 -29.44
C SER A 174 23.93 -3.74 -30.31
N ALA A 175 24.03 -2.74 -31.18
CA ALA A 175 22.94 -2.31 -32.06
C ALA A 175 23.15 -2.76 -33.52
N GLY A 176 24.16 -3.59 -33.80
CA GLY A 176 24.48 -4.08 -35.14
C GLY A 176 25.99 -4.21 -35.38
N ILE A 177 26.40 -4.33 -36.66
CA ILE A 177 27.79 -4.39 -37.02
C ILE A 177 28.45 -3.03 -36.79
N ASN A 178 29.37 -2.95 -35.84
CA ASN A 178 30.09 -1.73 -35.43
C ASN A 178 29.17 -0.60 -34.92
N GLN A 179 28.03 -0.93 -34.35
CA GLN A 179 27.14 0.03 -33.72
C GLN A 179 26.91 -0.40 -32.27
N THR A 180 27.04 0.54 -31.35
CA THR A 180 26.74 0.36 -29.94
C THR A 180 25.71 1.37 -29.52
N ARG A 181 24.62 0.89 -28.95
CA ARG A 181 23.60 1.71 -28.35
C ARG A 181 24.02 1.98 -26.90
N HIS A 182 24.09 3.24 -26.52
CA HIS A 182 24.31 3.65 -25.15
C HIS A 182 23.01 4.26 -24.63
N ILE A 183 22.48 3.71 -23.55
CA ILE A 183 21.24 4.13 -22.93
C ILE A 183 21.54 4.51 -21.49
N ILE A 184 20.99 5.63 -21.04
CA ILE A 184 21.02 6.06 -19.64
C ILE A 184 19.58 6.05 -19.12
N TYR A 185 19.34 5.23 -18.10
CA TYR A 185 18.06 5.06 -17.43
C TYR A 185 18.06 5.79 -16.11
N LEU A 186 16.90 6.35 -15.77
CA LEU A 186 16.57 6.78 -14.43
C LEU A 186 15.66 5.73 -13.80
N ASN A 187 16.11 5.12 -12.73
CA ASN A 187 15.29 4.25 -11.91
C ASN A 187 14.79 5.06 -10.70
N VAL A 188 13.49 5.11 -10.52
CA VAL A 188 12.86 5.81 -9.42
C VAL A 188 12.08 4.79 -8.61
N GLN A 189 12.46 4.63 -7.36
CA GLN A 189 11.72 3.81 -6.41
C GLN A 189 10.99 4.73 -5.44
N ALA A 190 9.66 4.69 -5.44
CA ALA A 190 8.83 5.39 -4.49
C ALA A 190 8.20 4.42 -3.51
N SER A 191 8.29 4.74 -2.24
CA SER A 191 7.68 3.97 -1.16
C SER A 191 6.69 4.85 -0.41
N ALA A 192 5.52 4.30 -0.10
CA ALA A 192 4.52 4.99 0.69
C ALA A 192 3.97 4.10 1.80
N HIS A 193 3.78 4.71 2.96
CA HIS A 193 3.12 4.13 4.12
C HIS A 193 1.78 4.84 4.30
N ALA A 194 0.70 4.08 4.36
CA ALA A 194 -0.63 4.64 4.58
C ALA A 194 -1.27 4.02 5.82
N TYR A 195 -1.91 4.88 6.62
CA TYR A 195 -2.72 4.47 7.75
C TYR A 195 -4.19 4.63 7.37
N MET A 196 -4.91 3.51 7.31
CA MET A 196 -6.34 3.43 7.01
C MET A 196 -7.07 2.83 8.20
N GLY A 197 -7.68 3.67 9.03
CA GLY A 197 -8.33 3.20 10.26
C GLY A 197 -7.36 2.44 11.15
N LEU A 198 -7.58 1.12 11.32
CA LEU A 198 -6.69 0.23 12.10
C LEU A 198 -5.69 -0.55 11.23
N CYS A 199 -5.70 -0.35 9.92
CA CYS A 199 -4.80 -1.02 8.98
C CYS A 199 -3.64 -0.11 8.61
N GLN A 200 -2.45 -0.70 8.51
CA GLN A 200 -1.26 -0.07 7.98
C GLN A 200 -0.93 -0.73 6.65
N LEU A 201 -0.77 0.08 5.62
CA LEU A 201 -0.42 -0.35 4.26
C LEU A 201 0.97 0.18 3.93
N ASN A 202 1.75 -0.65 3.26
CA ASN A 202 3.08 -0.30 2.78
C ASN A 202 3.16 -0.74 1.33
N GLU A 203 3.33 0.21 0.43
CA GLU A 203 3.45 -0.07 -0.99
C GLU A 203 4.71 0.58 -1.54
N THR A 204 5.31 -0.09 -2.50
CA THR A 204 6.48 0.40 -3.23
C THR A 204 6.20 0.27 -4.72
N VAL A 205 6.59 1.28 -5.46
CA VAL A 205 6.50 1.33 -6.92
C VAL A 205 7.89 1.64 -7.46
N ASP A 206 8.30 0.86 -8.44
CA ASP A 206 9.55 1.06 -9.17
C ASP A 206 9.18 1.49 -10.59
N GLU A 207 9.83 2.54 -11.07
CA GLU A 207 9.67 3.06 -12.42
C GLU A 207 11.04 3.25 -13.07
N THR A 208 11.13 2.87 -14.35
CA THR A 208 12.35 3.05 -15.14
C THR A 208 12.04 3.91 -16.35
N ILE A 209 12.75 5.03 -16.46
CA ILE A 209 12.58 6.02 -17.53
C ILE A 209 13.89 6.12 -18.31
N ILE A 210 13.79 6.11 -19.64
CA ILE A 210 14.95 6.39 -20.50
C ILE A 210 15.18 7.89 -20.49
N LEU A 211 16.30 8.33 -19.95
CA LEU A 211 16.67 9.75 -19.99
C LEU A 211 17.23 10.13 -21.34
N VAL A 212 18.19 9.38 -21.82
CA VAL A 212 18.85 9.60 -23.12
C VAL A 212 19.28 8.28 -23.74
N GLU A 213 19.21 8.24 -25.06
CA GLU A 213 19.68 7.12 -25.87
C GLU A 213 20.51 7.67 -27.04
N THR A 214 21.62 7.03 -27.31
CA THR A 214 22.44 7.39 -28.48
C THR A 214 23.03 6.14 -29.13
N ILE A 215 23.27 6.22 -30.45
CA ILE A 215 23.94 5.17 -31.21
C ILE A 215 25.36 5.66 -31.56
N ILE A 216 26.33 4.93 -31.08
CA ILE A 216 27.73 5.15 -31.34
C ILE A 216 28.15 4.28 -32.51
N VAL A 217 28.57 4.90 -33.60
CA VAL A 217 29.01 4.20 -34.79
C VAL A 217 30.52 4.07 -34.79
N GLY A 218 31.00 2.85 -34.69
CA GLY A 218 32.42 2.51 -34.80
C GLY A 218 32.91 2.43 -36.26
N GLN A 219 34.23 2.35 -36.44
CA GLN A 219 34.81 2.12 -37.77
C GLN A 219 34.56 0.67 -38.23
N VAL A 220 34.20 0.49 -39.51
CA VAL A 220 34.10 -0.83 -40.09
C VAL A 220 35.55 -1.37 -40.29
N PRO A 221 35.93 -2.53 -39.71
CA PRO A 221 37.24 -3.14 -39.96
C PRO A 221 37.41 -3.38 -41.45
N GLN A 222 38.49 -2.89 -42.02
CA GLN A 222 38.79 -3.04 -43.46
C GLN A 222 39.12 -4.46 -43.87
N SER A 223 39.09 -5.46 -42.99
CA SER A 223 39.54 -6.84 -43.24
C SER A 223 38.40 -7.87 -43.12
N TYR A 224 37.38 -7.74 -43.96
CA TYR A 224 36.46 -8.86 -44.25
C TYR A 224 36.58 -9.33 -45.71
N TYR A 225 37.77 -9.28 -46.29
CA TYR A 225 38.01 -10.05 -47.49
C TYR A 225 38.53 -11.45 -47.06
N ILE A 226 37.62 -12.39 -46.82
CA ILE A 226 37.95 -13.82 -46.87
C ILE A 226 38.26 -14.09 -48.36
N ARG A 227 39.53 -14.26 -48.63
CA ARG A 227 40.02 -14.67 -49.91
C ARG A 227 39.85 -16.17 -49.97
N ASP A 228 38.71 -16.64 -50.45
CA ASP A 228 38.54 -18.02 -50.88
C ASP A 228 39.45 -18.26 -52.08
N LYS A 229 40.42 -19.14 -51.89
CA LYS A 229 41.20 -19.83 -52.93
C LYS A 229 40.77 -21.28 -53.00
#